data_ccc89ad9b2b13476f366a51f6928544b
#
_entry.id   ccc89ad9b2b13476f366a51f6928544b
#
_cell.length_a   1.000
_cell.length_b   1.000
_cell.length_c   1.000
_cell.angle_alpha   90.00
_cell.angle_beta   90.00
_cell.angle_gamma   90.00
#
_symmetry.space_group_name_H-M   'P 1'
#
loop_
_entity.id
_entity.type
_entity.pdbx_description
1 polymer ?
#
loop_
_entity_poly.entity_id
_entity_poly.type
_entity_poly.pdbx_seq_one_letter_code
_entity_poly.pdbx_strand_id
1 'polypeptide(L)'
;MYDDDLNAPPLNPLPAVVILLACLVGGVELVFQAAEAGFIGGVEGIGWRLSAVRNFAFSDRIYDWMRETGQYSGQNILRFFSYVFVHQSMTHAIFALVFVLALGKFVAEIMHPIVVLVIFFASAAVGAAVYSIALDEQFALIGAYPAIYGLIGAFTWLRFSALQDEGESGLQAFNLIIFFMVIALVYKFLFGGTNSWLAELVGFCVGFSLAVALGPDGKLRLQKILRLARRR
;
A
#
# COMPACT_ATOMS: atom_id res chain seq x y z
N MET A 1 -31.09 25.29 16.46
CA MET A 1 -31.38 24.28 17.47
C MET A 1 -30.37 23.17 17.20
N TYR A 2 -29.18 23.28 17.83
CA TYR A 2 -28.12 22.28 17.72
C TYR A 2 -28.54 21.11 18.63
N ASP A 3 -28.98 20.03 18.03
CA ASP A 3 -29.11 18.75 18.71
C ASP A 3 -27.70 18.10 18.65
N ASP A 4 -26.80 18.62 19.50
CA ASP A 4 -25.53 17.96 19.76
C ASP A 4 -25.89 16.64 20.48
N ASP A 5 -25.78 15.55 19.76
CA ASP A 5 -25.88 14.21 20.35
C ASP A 5 -24.67 14.03 21.31
N LEU A 6 -24.87 14.48 22.56
CA LEU A 6 -23.87 14.43 23.63
C LEU A 6 -23.35 13.01 23.90
N ASN A 7 -24.00 11.99 23.32
CA ASN A 7 -23.61 10.59 23.39
C ASN A 7 -22.83 10.11 22.14
N ALA A 8 -22.64 10.97 21.13
CA ALA A 8 -21.83 10.59 19.98
C ALA A 8 -20.38 10.32 20.42
N PRO A 9 -19.79 9.17 20.06
CA PRO A 9 -18.41 8.89 20.41
C PRO A 9 -17.51 9.99 19.82
N PRO A 10 -16.54 10.54 20.59
CA PRO A 10 -15.70 11.65 20.16
C PRO A 10 -14.78 11.31 18.99
N LEU A 11 -14.67 10.03 18.64
CA LEU A 11 -13.86 9.52 17.53
C LEU A 11 -14.71 8.58 16.67
N ASN A 12 -14.70 8.83 15.36
CA ASN A 12 -15.26 7.86 14.41
C ASN A 12 -14.55 6.51 14.56
N PRO A 13 -15.28 5.39 14.69
CA PRO A 13 -14.68 4.07 14.80
C PRO A 13 -13.84 3.75 13.55
N LEU A 14 -12.79 2.97 13.74
CA LEU A 14 -11.98 2.48 12.62
C LEU A 14 -12.82 1.51 11.77
N PRO A 15 -12.86 1.68 10.44
CA PRO A 15 -13.51 0.73 9.56
C PRO A 15 -12.92 -0.67 9.69
N ALA A 16 -13.76 -1.71 9.68
CA ALA A 16 -13.34 -3.10 9.91
C ALA A 16 -12.22 -3.57 8.96
N VAL A 17 -12.24 -3.11 7.71
CA VAL A 17 -11.19 -3.43 6.73
C VAL A 17 -9.83 -2.87 7.13
N VAL A 18 -9.80 -1.70 7.75
CA VAL A 18 -8.55 -1.08 8.23
C VAL A 18 -8.02 -1.83 9.44
N ILE A 19 -8.91 -2.22 10.37
CA ILE A 19 -8.54 -3.06 11.51
C ILE A 19 -7.97 -4.39 11.01
N LEU A 20 -8.60 -5.03 10.02
CA LEU A 20 -8.11 -6.27 9.44
C LEU A 20 -6.68 -6.11 8.88
N LEU A 21 -6.45 -5.10 8.03
CA LEU A 21 -5.13 -4.84 7.45
C LEU A 21 -4.10 -4.52 8.52
N ALA A 22 -4.47 -3.70 9.51
CA ALA A 22 -3.59 -3.35 10.62
C ALA A 22 -3.24 -4.57 11.50
N CYS A 23 -4.20 -5.44 11.77
CA CYS A 23 -3.96 -6.70 12.49
C CYS A 23 -3.04 -7.66 11.69
N LEU A 24 -3.19 -7.73 10.38
CA LEU A 24 -2.32 -8.55 9.55
C LEU A 24 -0.88 -8.02 9.54
N VAL A 25 -0.69 -6.71 9.32
CA VAL A 25 0.64 -6.08 9.34
C VAL A 25 1.27 -6.14 10.73
N GLY A 26 0.55 -5.67 11.75
CA GLY A 26 1.05 -5.61 13.12
C GLY A 26 1.16 -6.98 13.77
N GLY A 27 0.21 -7.89 13.51
CA GLY A 27 0.20 -9.23 14.08
C GLY A 27 1.39 -10.08 13.64
N VAL A 28 1.73 -10.06 12.35
CA VAL A 28 2.94 -10.75 11.84
C VAL A 28 4.19 -10.20 12.50
N GLU A 29 4.31 -8.88 12.61
CA GLU A 29 5.46 -8.25 13.27
C GLU A 29 5.54 -8.59 14.77
N LEU A 30 4.41 -8.58 15.48
CA LEU A 30 4.38 -8.97 16.90
C LEU A 30 4.83 -10.42 17.11
N VAL A 31 4.46 -11.33 16.19
CA VAL A 31 4.94 -12.72 16.24
C VAL A 31 6.46 -12.77 16.08
N PHE A 32 7.04 -12.01 15.14
CA PHE A 32 8.50 -11.96 14.99
C PHE A 32 9.18 -11.36 16.20
N GLN A 33 8.66 -10.29 16.78
CA GLN A 33 9.22 -9.68 17.98
C GLN A 33 9.16 -10.62 19.19
N ALA A 34 8.04 -11.32 19.39
CA ALA A 34 7.90 -12.29 20.46
C ALA A 34 8.87 -13.48 20.31
N ALA A 35 9.12 -13.91 19.06
CA ALA A 35 10.06 -14.98 18.76
C ALA A 35 11.52 -14.53 18.97
N GLU A 36 11.88 -13.35 18.49
CA GLU A 36 13.21 -12.75 18.67
C GLU A 36 13.52 -12.47 20.16
N ALA A 37 12.51 -12.11 20.94
CA ALA A 37 12.62 -11.94 22.40
C ALA A 37 12.62 -13.26 23.21
N GLY A 38 12.45 -14.42 22.54
CA GLY A 38 12.45 -15.73 23.16
C GLY A 38 11.16 -16.13 23.87
N PHE A 39 10.07 -15.36 23.71
CA PHE A 39 8.77 -15.72 24.32
C PHE A 39 8.09 -16.89 23.62
N ILE A 40 8.35 -17.08 22.31
CA ILE A 40 7.78 -18.17 21.51
C ILE A 40 8.84 -18.78 20.58
N GLY A 41 8.65 -20.04 20.16
CA GLY A 41 9.51 -20.71 19.16
C GLY A 41 10.88 -21.17 19.65
N GLY A 42 11.25 -20.88 20.91
CA GLY A 42 12.56 -21.27 21.44
C GLY A 42 13.73 -20.76 20.60
N VAL A 43 14.79 -21.54 20.44
CA VAL A 43 15.99 -21.19 19.66
C VAL A 43 15.66 -21.01 18.18
N GLU A 44 14.70 -21.76 17.64
CA GLU A 44 14.29 -21.65 16.24
C GLU A 44 13.51 -20.35 15.94
N GLY A 45 12.86 -19.78 16.95
CA GLY A 45 12.10 -18.53 16.84
C GLY A 45 12.94 -17.35 16.33
N ILE A 46 14.22 -17.30 16.70
CA ILE A 46 15.16 -16.25 16.29
C ILE A 46 15.29 -16.17 14.75
N GLY A 47 15.12 -17.29 14.05
CA GLY A 47 15.21 -17.38 12.59
C GLY A 47 13.90 -17.15 11.83
N TRP A 48 12.76 -16.95 12.51
CA TRP A 48 11.45 -16.94 11.86
C TRP A 48 11.28 -15.77 10.88
N ARG A 49 11.78 -14.57 11.21
CA ARG A 49 11.76 -13.43 10.27
C ARG A 49 12.52 -13.75 8.99
N LEU A 50 13.73 -14.30 9.09
CA LEU A 50 14.53 -14.69 7.94
C LEU A 50 13.83 -15.78 7.10
N SER A 51 13.23 -16.75 7.75
CA SER A 51 12.44 -17.79 7.12
C SER A 51 11.21 -17.23 6.39
N ALA A 52 10.54 -16.24 7.01
CA ALA A 52 9.42 -15.55 6.38
C ALA A 52 9.86 -14.75 5.14
N VAL A 53 11.00 -14.05 5.20
CA VAL A 53 11.56 -13.37 4.02
C VAL A 53 11.83 -14.37 2.91
N ARG A 54 12.45 -15.51 3.19
CA ARG A 54 12.74 -16.55 2.17
C ARG A 54 11.49 -17.12 1.52
N ASN A 55 10.41 -17.29 2.28
CA ASN A 55 9.20 -17.97 1.84
C ASN A 55 8.14 -17.03 1.25
N PHE A 56 8.04 -15.79 1.73
CA PHE A 56 6.92 -14.88 1.45
C PHE A 56 7.34 -13.55 0.81
N ALA A 57 8.63 -13.17 0.83
CA ALA A 57 9.09 -11.99 0.12
C ALA A 57 8.94 -12.15 -1.39
N PHE A 58 8.70 -11.07 -2.10
CA PHE A 58 8.69 -11.06 -3.55
C PHE A 58 10.14 -10.97 -4.06
N SER A 59 10.55 -11.93 -4.87
CA SER A 59 11.90 -12.03 -5.39
C SER A 59 11.89 -11.95 -6.91
N ASP A 60 12.67 -11.05 -7.44
CA ASP A 60 12.91 -10.85 -8.87
C ASP A 60 13.34 -12.15 -9.55
N ARG A 61 14.35 -12.81 -8.99
CA ARG A 61 14.84 -14.09 -9.49
C ARG A 61 13.75 -15.18 -9.59
N ILE A 62 12.82 -15.23 -8.62
CA ILE A 62 11.71 -16.20 -8.64
C ILE A 62 10.72 -15.81 -9.73
N TYR A 63 10.46 -14.52 -9.90
CA TYR A 63 9.57 -14.03 -10.94
C TYR A 63 10.10 -14.32 -12.34
N ASP A 64 11.38 -14.07 -12.60
CA ASP A 64 12.02 -14.38 -13.86
C ASP A 64 12.01 -15.89 -14.14
N TRP A 65 12.33 -16.72 -13.14
CA TRP A 65 12.21 -18.16 -13.27
C TRP A 65 10.79 -18.60 -13.66
N MET A 66 9.75 -18.00 -13.06
CA MET A 66 8.35 -18.28 -13.42
C MET A 66 8.06 -17.93 -14.87
N ARG A 67 8.57 -16.79 -15.36
CA ARG A 67 8.38 -16.34 -16.75
C ARG A 67 9.12 -17.23 -17.75
N GLU A 68 10.35 -17.59 -17.45
CA GLU A 68 11.20 -18.41 -18.34
C GLU A 68 10.72 -19.85 -18.44
N THR A 69 10.28 -20.42 -17.33
CA THR A 69 9.87 -21.83 -17.29
C THR A 69 8.38 -22.06 -17.53
N GLY A 70 7.56 -21.00 -17.45
CA GLY A 70 6.11 -21.09 -17.47
C GLY A 70 5.51 -21.79 -16.24
N GLN A 71 6.28 -21.98 -15.16
CA GLN A 71 5.85 -22.68 -13.96
C GLN A 71 5.35 -21.71 -12.89
N TYR A 72 4.05 -21.61 -12.75
CA TYR A 72 3.37 -20.75 -11.78
C TYR A 72 2.85 -21.57 -10.60
N SER A 73 3.71 -21.87 -9.61
CA SER A 73 3.25 -22.53 -8.38
C SER A 73 2.42 -21.58 -7.52
N GLY A 74 1.46 -22.14 -6.75
CA GLY A 74 0.63 -21.34 -5.84
C GLY A 74 1.44 -20.54 -4.82
N GLN A 75 2.54 -21.09 -4.32
CA GLN A 75 3.45 -20.38 -3.40
C GLN A 75 4.12 -19.17 -4.07
N ASN A 76 4.55 -19.31 -5.32
CA ASN A 76 5.17 -18.18 -6.03
C ASN A 76 4.17 -17.08 -6.37
N ILE A 77 2.94 -17.44 -6.71
CA ILE A 77 1.84 -16.48 -6.91
C ILE A 77 1.50 -15.78 -5.59
N LEU A 78 1.48 -16.53 -4.47
CA LEU A 78 1.21 -15.94 -3.15
C LEU A 78 2.20 -14.83 -2.79
N ARG A 79 3.45 -14.89 -3.25
CA ARG A 79 4.48 -13.88 -2.98
C ARG A 79 4.09 -12.46 -3.44
N PHE A 80 3.26 -12.33 -4.49
CA PHE A 80 2.76 -11.03 -4.94
C PHE A 80 1.88 -10.31 -3.89
N PHE A 81 1.34 -11.06 -2.94
CA PHE A 81 0.40 -10.57 -1.93
C PHE A 81 0.95 -10.70 -0.50
N SER A 82 1.82 -11.67 -0.25
CA SER A 82 2.31 -11.96 1.10
C SER A 82 3.48 -11.08 1.54
N TYR A 83 4.30 -10.60 0.61
CA TYR A 83 5.47 -9.79 0.93
C TYR A 83 5.13 -8.51 1.70
N VAL A 84 3.92 -7.97 1.53
CA VAL A 84 3.44 -6.77 2.22
C VAL A 84 3.32 -6.94 3.73
N PHE A 85 3.26 -8.17 4.22
CA PHE A 85 3.14 -8.47 5.65
C PHE A 85 4.48 -8.77 6.31
N VAL A 86 5.55 -8.93 5.52
CA VAL A 86 6.90 -9.22 6.03
C VAL A 86 7.71 -7.92 6.04
N HIS A 87 8.12 -7.46 7.23
CA HIS A 87 8.87 -6.23 7.39
C HIS A 87 10.30 -6.51 7.83
N GLN A 88 11.23 -5.63 7.44
CA GLN A 88 12.65 -5.75 7.77
C GLN A 88 12.91 -5.58 9.27
N SER A 89 12.15 -4.72 9.93
CA SER A 89 12.29 -4.38 11.35
C SER A 89 10.98 -3.90 11.93
N MET A 90 10.91 -3.85 13.26
CA MET A 90 9.76 -3.28 13.97
C MET A 90 9.50 -1.82 13.57
N THR A 91 10.53 -1.00 13.44
CA THR A 91 10.38 0.40 13.00
C THR A 91 9.74 0.49 11.63
N HIS A 92 10.19 -0.35 10.68
CA HIS A 92 9.62 -0.43 9.33
C HIS A 92 8.13 -0.82 9.36
N ALA A 93 7.76 -1.78 10.20
CA ALA A 93 6.36 -2.20 10.38
C ALA A 93 5.49 -1.14 11.07
N ILE A 94 6.02 -0.43 12.09
CA ILE A 94 5.29 0.64 12.78
C ILE A 94 4.94 1.77 11.81
N PHE A 95 5.87 2.22 10.98
CA PHE A 95 5.56 3.23 9.96
C PHE A 95 4.50 2.73 8.97
N ALA A 96 4.64 1.48 8.49
CA ALA A 96 3.62 0.88 7.63
C ALA A 96 2.24 0.85 8.31
N LEU A 97 2.20 0.47 9.59
CA LEU A 97 0.96 0.41 10.38
C LEU A 97 0.31 1.80 10.54
N VAL A 98 1.11 2.82 10.85
CA VAL A 98 0.61 4.21 10.95
C VAL A 98 -0.03 4.67 9.65
N PHE A 99 0.60 4.40 8.50
CA PHE A 99 0.04 4.76 7.21
C PHE A 99 -1.21 3.94 6.84
N VAL A 100 -1.23 2.65 7.12
CA VAL A 100 -2.43 1.81 6.93
C VAL A 100 -3.59 2.33 7.77
N LEU A 101 -3.35 2.68 9.02
CA LEU A 101 -4.38 3.23 9.91
C LEU A 101 -4.87 4.60 9.43
N ALA A 102 -3.97 5.53 9.12
CA ALA A 102 -4.33 6.90 8.76
C ALA A 102 -4.99 6.98 7.38
N LEU A 103 -4.29 6.49 6.34
CA LEU A 103 -4.78 6.56 4.95
C LEU A 103 -5.91 5.55 4.71
N GLY A 104 -5.78 4.35 5.27
CA GLY A 104 -6.81 3.32 5.18
C GLY A 104 -8.12 3.80 5.79
N LYS A 105 -8.09 4.46 6.96
CA LYS A 105 -9.29 5.05 7.58
C LYS A 105 -9.93 6.06 6.63
N PHE A 106 -9.17 7.06 6.16
CA PHE A 106 -9.70 8.09 5.29
C PHE A 106 -10.34 7.50 4.02
N VAL A 107 -9.67 6.56 3.37
CA VAL A 107 -10.17 5.93 2.14
C VAL A 107 -11.39 5.06 2.43
N ALA A 108 -11.39 4.28 3.53
CA ALA A 108 -12.47 3.36 3.87
C ALA A 108 -13.72 4.06 4.43
N GLU A 109 -13.63 5.30 4.87
CA GLU A 109 -14.81 6.12 5.24
C GLU A 109 -15.60 6.56 4.00
N ILE A 110 -14.96 6.59 2.81
CA ILE A 110 -15.57 7.07 1.57
C ILE A 110 -15.81 5.93 0.57
N MET A 111 -14.92 4.92 0.57
CA MET A 111 -14.95 3.83 -0.40
C MET A 111 -15.44 2.53 0.25
N HIS A 112 -16.08 1.68 -0.56
CA HIS A 112 -16.51 0.37 -0.07
C HIS A 112 -15.32 -0.47 0.41
N PRO A 113 -15.43 -1.23 1.53
CA PRO A 113 -14.33 -2.02 2.10
C PRO A 113 -13.63 -2.96 1.10
N ILE A 114 -14.38 -3.60 0.20
CA ILE A 114 -13.81 -4.46 -0.84
C ILE A 114 -12.92 -3.67 -1.80
N VAL A 115 -13.31 -2.43 -2.14
CA VAL A 115 -12.51 -1.56 -3.02
C VAL A 115 -11.18 -1.20 -2.35
N VAL A 116 -11.20 -0.94 -1.04
CA VAL A 116 -9.98 -0.70 -0.26
C VAL A 116 -9.03 -1.90 -0.32
N LEU A 117 -9.54 -3.12 -0.15
CA LEU A 117 -8.75 -4.35 -0.29
C LEU A 117 -8.20 -4.51 -1.71
N VAL A 118 -9.03 -4.27 -2.73
CA VAL A 118 -8.60 -4.34 -4.13
C VAL A 118 -7.48 -3.33 -4.40
N ILE A 119 -7.62 -2.08 -3.94
CA ILE A 119 -6.57 -1.06 -4.06
C ILE A 119 -5.29 -1.54 -3.38
N PHE A 120 -5.36 -2.01 -2.13
CA PHE A 120 -4.22 -2.45 -1.35
C PHE A 120 -3.45 -3.59 -2.06
N PHE A 121 -4.15 -4.66 -2.39
CA PHE A 121 -3.52 -5.85 -2.97
C PHE A 121 -3.15 -5.70 -4.44
N ALA A 122 -3.95 -5.01 -5.26
CA ALA A 122 -3.61 -4.76 -6.65
C ALA A 122 -2.39 -3.84 -6.78
N SER A 123 -2.30 -2.79 -5.95
CA SER A 123 -1.13 -1.92 -5.92
C SER A 123 0.13 -2.68 -5.53
N ALA A 124 0.04 -3.58 -4.55
CA ALA A 124 1.13 -4.46 -4.17
C ALA A 124 1.56 -5.37 -5.35
N ALA A 125 0.61 -6.11 -5.92
CA ALA A 125 0.91 -7.10 -6.95
C ALA A 125 1.45 -6.47 -8.24
N VAL A 126 0.81 -5.40 -8.73
CA VAL A 126 1.25 -4.70 -9.95
C VAL A 126 2.56 -3.96 -9.70
N GLY A 127 2.72 -3.32 -8.52
CA GLY A 127 3.96 -2.68 -8.12
C GLY A 127 5.14 -3.66 -8.14
N ALA A 128 4.98 -4.83 -7.54
CA ALA A 128 5.99 -5.88 -7.53
C ALA A 128 6.30 -6.42 -8.94
N ALA A 129 5.27 -6.66 -9.77
CA ALA A 129 5.45 -7.14 -11.14
C ALA A 129 6.22 -6.14 -12.01
N VAL A 130 5.84 -4.85 -11.98
CA VAL A 130 6.52 -3.81 -12.76
C VAL A 130 7.94 -3.59 -12.27
N TYR A 131 8.15 -3.62 -10.95
CA TYR A 131 9.47 -3.54 -10.34
C TYR A 131 10.43 -4.60 -10.92
N SER A 132 9.98 -5.85 -10.99
CA SER A 132 10.78 -6.96 -11.50
C SER A 132 10.96 -6.92 -13.03
N ILE A 133 9.96 -6.42 -13.78
CA ILE A 133 10.11 -6.28 -15.24
C ILE A 133 11.09 -5.17 -15.62
N ALA A 134 11.13 -4.09 -14.83
CA ALA A 134 11.88 -2.89 -15.16
C ALA A 134 13.30 -2.87 -14.59
N LEU A 135 13.57 -3.66 -13.55
CA LEU A 135 14.82 -3.61 -12.80
C LEU A 135 15.31 -5.05 -12.54
N ASP A 136 16.63 -5.25 -12.63
CA ASP A 136 17.29 -6.51 -12.21
C ASP A 136 17.87 -6.30 -10.80
N GLU A 137 17.03 -6.56 -9.80
CA GLU A 137 17.38 -6.29 -8.40
C GLU A 137 17.68 -7.58 -7.63
N GLN A 138 18.80 -7.55 -6.90
CA GLN A 138 19.21 -8.72 -6.10
C GLN A 138 18.46 -8.85 -4.78
N PHE A 139 17.86 -7.76 -4.30
CA PHE A 139 17.15 -7.72 -3.03
C PHE A 139 15.67 -8.01 -3.21
N ALA A 140 15.14 -8.87 -2.35
CA ALA A 140 13.73 -9.17 -2.34
C ALA A 140 12.92 -7.95 -1.87
N LEU A 141 11.77 -7.72 -2.50
CA LEU A 141 10.81 -6.71 -2.07
C LEU A 141 10.04 -7.21 -0.86
N ILE A 142 10.01 -6.42 0.21
CA ILE A 142 9.33 -6.68 1.48
C ILE A 142 8.66 -5.41 2.01
N GLY A 143 7.60 -5.58 2.78
CA GLY A 143 6.87 -4.48 3.44
C GLY A 143 5.70 -3.97 2.63
N ALA A 144 4.78 -3.29 3.33
CA ALA A 144 3.49 -2.86 2.81
C ALA A 144 3.56 -1.58 1.94
N TYR A 145 4.74 -0.99 1.71
CA TYR A 145 4.83 0.33 1.10
C TYR A 145 4.19 0.44 -0.29
N PRO A 146 4.37 -0.49 -1.24
CA PRO A 146 3.69 -0.39 -2.54
C PRO A 146 2.16 -0.39 -2.41
N ALA A 147 1.60 -1.15 -1.45
CA ALA A 147 0.18 -1.15 -1.13
C ALA A 147 -0.26 0.17 -0.47
N ILE A 148 0.55 0.71 0.45
CA ILE A 148 0.33 2.01 1.12
C ILE A 148 0.33 3.14 0.10
N TYR A 149 1.26 3.14 -0.85
CA TYR A 149 1.26 4.12 -1.93
C TYR A 149 0.01 3.99 -2.82
N GLY A 150 -0.57 2.80 -2.93
CA GLY A 150 -1.90 2.61 -3.51
C GLY A 150 -2.99 3.34 -2.72
N LEU A 151 -2.95 3.29 -1.39
CA LEU A 151 -3.86 4.08 -0.55
C LEU A 151 -3.60 5.58 -0.66
N ILE A 152 -2.33 6.02 -0.81
CA ILE A 152 -1.99 7.42 -1.11
C ILE A 152 -2.61 7.83 -2.46
N GLY A 153 -2.55 6.96 -3.47
CA GLY A 153 -3.17 7.22 -4.77
C GLY A 153 -4.68 7.40 -4.68
N ALA A 154 -5.36 6.53 -3.93
CA ALA A 154 -6.79 6.64 -3.68
C ALA A 154 -7.13 7.92 -2.89
N PHE A 155 -6.40 8.21 -1.83
CA PHE A 155 -6.52 9.46 -1.06
C PHE A 155 -6.36 10.69 -1.96
N THR A 156 -5.33 10.69 -2.82
CA THR A 156 -5.06 11.79 -3.76
C THR A 156 -6.23 12.03 -4.69
N TRP A 157 -6.84 10.96 -5.25
CA TRP A 157 -8.04 11.10 -6.10
C TRP A 157 -9.23 11.68 -5.33
N LEU A 158 -9.51 11.16 -4.14
CA LEU A 158 -10.62 11.64 -3.32
C LEU A 158 -10.43 13.12 -2.93
N ARG A 159 -9.22 13.50 -2.54
CA ARG A 159 -8.89 14.90 -2.20
C ARG A 159 -8.93 15.81 -3.42
N PHE A 160 -8.38 15.34 -4.56
CA PHE A 160 -8.46 16.08 -5.84
C PHE A 160 -9.91 16.37 -6.22
N SER A 161 -10.79 15.37 -6.10
CA SER A 161 -12.20 15.52 -6.41
C SER A 161 -12.90 16.50 -5.48
N ALA A 162 -12.63 16.45 -4.18
CA ALA A 162 -13.21 17.35 -3.21
C ALA A 162 -12.79 18.82 -3.46
N LEU A 163 -11.50 19.07 -3.70
CA LEU A 163 -10.99 20.41 -4.02
C LEU A 163 -11.63 20.99 -5.30
N GLN A 164 -11.82 20.14 -6.32
CA GLN A 164 -12.51 20.60 -7.54
C GLN A 164 -13.98 20.95 -7.32
N ASP A 165 -14.68 20.25 -6.44
CA ASP A 165 -16.05 20.57 -6.09
C ASP A 165 -16.17 21.89 -5.30
N GLU A 166 -15.12 22.23 -4.54
CA GLU A 166 -14.97 23.49 -3.82
C GLU A 166 -14.51 24.66 -4.73
N GLY A 167 -14.20 24.40 -6.00
CA GLY A 167 -13.70 25.38 -6.96
C GLY A 167 -12.21 25.69 -6.82
N GLU A 168 -11.48 24.87 -6.05
CA GLU A 168 -10.06 25.04 -5.78
C GLU A 168 -9.18 24.21 -6.74
N SER A 169 -7.86 24.52 -6.72
CA SER A 169 -6.88 23.77 -7.51
C SER A 169 -6.68 22.37 -6.95
N GLY A 170 -7.09 21.34 -7.69
CA GLY A 170 -6.87 19.94 -7.32
C GLY A 170 -5.40 19.52 -7.26
N LEU A 171 -4.45 20.33 -7.78
CA LEU A 171 -3.03 20.02 -7.76
C LEU A 171 -2.46 19.87 -6.36
N GLN A 172 -3.04 20.55 -5.37
CA GLN A 172 -2.63 20.44 -3.97
C GLN A 172 -2.79 19.01 -3.41
N ALA A 173 -3.69 18.20 -3.99
CA ALA A 173 -3.86 16.81 -3.58
C ALA A 173 -2.61 15.95 -3.81
N PHE A 174 -1.74 16.33 -4.75
CA PHE A 174 -0.51 15.60 -5.07
C PHE A 174 0.67 15.90 -4.14
N ASN A 175 0.54 16.88 -3.23
CA ASN A 175 1.63 17.25 -2.33
C ASN A 175 2.12 16.07 -1.48
N LEU A 176 1.22 15.17 -1.07
CA LEU A 176 1.57 14.02 -0.25
C LEU A 176 2.49 13.04 -1.00
N ILE A 177 2.14 12.68 -2.23
CA ILE A 177 2.97 11.77 -3.03
C ILE A 177 4.30 12.42 -3.39
N ILE A 178 4.32 13.70 -3.76
CA ILE A 178 5.55 14.41 -4.06
C ILE A 178 6.48 14.40 -2.84
N PHE A 179 5.97 14.70 -1.65
CA PHE A 179 6.73 14.68 -0.41
C PHE A 179 7.37 13.31 -0.14
N PHE A 180 6.60 12.23 -0.23
CA PHE A 180 7.12 10.88 0.01
C PHE A 180 8.09 10.41 -1.07
N MET A 181 7.84 10.73 -2.34
CA MET A 181 8.78 10.40 -3.42
C MET A 181 10.10 11.13 -3.28
N VAL A 182 10.06 12.40 -2.90
CA VAL A 182 11.30 13.18 -2.63
C VAL A 182 12.08 12.53 -1.49
N ILE A 183 11.42 12.17 -0.37
CA ILE A 183 12.09 11.49 0.75
C ILE A 183 12.70 10.16 0.30
N ALA A 184 11.95 9.32 -0.43
CA ALA A 184 12.43 8.02 -0.89
C ALA A 184 13.67 8.16 -1.80
N LEU A 185 13.64 9.11 -2.73
CA LEU A 185 14.77 9.37 -3.65
C LEU A 185 15.97 9.97 -2.92
N VAL A 186 15.76 10.93 -2.00
CA VAL A 186 16.83 11.51 -1.19
C VAL A 186 17.48 10.45 -0.32
N TYR A 187 16.67 9.61 0.35
CA TYR A 187 17.18 8.51 1.17
C TYR A 187 18.03 7.55 0.33
N LYS A 188 17.54 7.15 -0.84
CA LYS A 188 18.29 6.31 -1.76
C LYS A 188 19.60 6.94 -2.19
N PHE A 189 19.59 8.22 -2.56
CA PHE A 189 20.78 8.93 -3.03
C PHE A 189 21.86 9.06 -1.95
N LEU A 190 21.44 9.33 -0.69
CA LEU A 190 22.38 9.55 0.42
C LEU A 190 22.88 8.26 1.07
N PHE A 191 22.03 7.24 1.18
CA PHE A 191 22.32 6.02 1.95
C PHE A 191 22.44 4.76 1.08
N GLY A 192 22.17 4.88 -0.20
CA GLY A 192 22.03 3.72 -1.08
C GLY A 192 20.70 2.96 -0.79
N GLY A 193 20.61 1.74 -1.24
CA GLY A 193 19.43 0.90 -1.00
C GLY A 193 18.77 0.41 -2.29
N THR A 194 17.64 -0.27 -2.13
CA THR A 194 16.88 -0.86 -3.23
C THR A 194 16.17 0.20 -4.07
N ASN A 195 15.77 -0.16 -5.28
CA ASN A 195 14.92 0.68 -6.12
C ASN A 195 13.43 0.51 -5.81
N SER A 196 13.04 0.20 -4.57
CA SER A 196 11.65 -0.02 -4.15
C SER A 196 10.72 1.16 -4.47
N TRP A 197 11.27 2.38 -4.59
CA TRP A 197 10.54 3.57 -5.00
C TRP A 197 9.76 3.39 -6.31
N LEU A 198 10.24 2.51 -7.22
CA LEU A 198 9.52 2.22 -8.46
C LEU A 198 8.24 1.42 -8.18
N ALA A 199 8.32 0.38 -7.33
CA ALA A 199 7.13 -0.38 -6.92
C ALA A 199 6.12 0.50 -6.19
N GLU A 200 6.60 1.43 -5.38
CA GLU A 200 5.81 2.42 -4.64
C GLU A 200 5.10 3.39 -5.60
N LEU A 201 5.83 3.96 -6.57
CA LEU A 201 5.26 4.85 -7.58
C LEU A 201 4.20 4.15 -8.44
N VAL A 202 4.48 2.92 -8.86
CA VAL A 202 3.50 2.09 -9.60
C VAL A 202 2.29 1.79 -8.71
N GLY A 203 2.50 1.45 -7.45
CA GLY A 203 1.44 1.26 -6.47
C GLY A 203 0.52 2.48 -6.37
N PHE A 204 1.10 3.69 -6.28
CA PHE A 204 0.36 4.95 -6.33
C PHE A 204 -0.49 5.08 -7.60
N CYS A 205 0.10 4.86 -8.78
CA CYS A 205 -0.62 4.97 -10.06
C CYS A 205 -1.80 3.98 -10.14
N VAL A 206 -1.60 2.75 -9.67
CA VAL A 206 -2.65 1.72 -9.61
C VAL A 206 -3.77 2.14 -8.67
N GLY A 207 -3.43 2.55 -7.45
CA GLY A 207 -4.41 2.97 -6.46
C GLY A 207 -5.21 4.20 -6.88
N PHE A 208 -4.54 5.19 -7.48
CA PHE A 208 -5.20 6.35 -8.06
C PHE A 208 -6.17 5.96 -9.18
N SER A 209 -5.73 5.12 -10.13
CA SER A 209 -6.56 4.67 -11.25
C SER A 209 -7.77 3.85 -10.79
N LEU A 210 -7.58 2.96 -9.80
CA LEU A 210 -8.68 2.19 -9.22
C LEU A 210 -9.66 3.08 -8.46
N ALA A 211 -9.18 4.11 -7.77
CA ALA A 211 -10.05 5.06 -7.09
C ALA A 211 -10.88 5.89 -8.09
N VAL A 212 -10.29 6.28 -9.23
CA VAL A 212 -11.04 6.91 -10.33
C VAL A 212 -12.12 5.98 -10.87
N ALA A 213 -11.81 4.71 -11.07
CA ALA A 213 -12.72 3.75 -11.70
C ALA A 213 -13.83 3.24 -10.77
N LEU A 214 -13.51 3.01 -9.48
CA LEU A 214 -14.36 2.32 -8.51
C LEU A 214 -14.87 3.24 -7.40
N GLY A 215 -14.39 4.49 -7.34
CA GLY A 215 -14.80 5.47 -6.34
C GLY A 215 -16.22 5.99 -6.55
N PRO A 216 -16.78 6.69 -5.55
CA PRO A 216 -18.07 7.37 -5.67
C PRO A 216 -18.06 8.30 -6.86
N ASP A 217 -19.09 8.21 -7.72
CA ASP A 217 -19.24 9.03 -8.94
C ASP A 217 -18.06 8.96 -9.94
N GLY A 218 -17.13 8.02 -9.79
CA GLY A 218 -15.92 7.93 -10.60
C GLY A 218 -16.21 7.90 -12.11
N LYS A 219 -17.20 7.13 -12.53
CA LYS A 219 -17.63 7.08 -13.94
C LYS A 219 -18.15 8.41 -14.46
N LEU A 220 -18.97 9.12 -13.68
CA LEU A 220 -19.54 10.42 -14.06
C LEU A 220 -18.45 11.50 -14.13
N ARG A 221 -17.54 11.51 -13.15
CA ARG A 221 -16.41 12.45 -13.10
C ARG A 221 -15.43 12.19 -14.24
N LEU A 222 -15.11 10.94 -14.53
CA LEU A 222 -14.26 10.57 -15.66
C LEU A 222 -14.86 11.02 -16.99
N GLN A 223 -16.17 10.80 -17.19
CA GLN A 223 -16.86 11.28 -18.40
C GLN A 223 -16.82 12.81 -18.52
N LYS A 224 -16.97 13.54 -17.41
CA LYS A 224 -16.89 15.01 -17.38
C LYS A 224 -15.48 15.47 -17.80
N ILE A 225 -14.43 14.87 -17.26
CA ILE A 225 -13.04 15.18 -17.60
C ILE A 225 -12.76 14.91 -19.08
N LEU A 226 -13.17 13.73 -19.60
CA LEU A 226 -12.99 13.38 -21.01
C LEU A 226 -13.75 14.31 -21.97
N ARG A 227 -14.95 14.76 -21.59
CA ARG A 227 -15.70 15.74 -22.40
C ARG A 227 -14.99 17.10 -22.44
N LEU A 228 -14.41 17.54 -21.33
CA LEU A 228 -13.65 18.79 -21.27
C LEU A 228 -12.36 18.73 -22.10
N ALA A 229 -11.64 17.59 -22.05
CA ALA A 229 -10.43 17.37 -22.84
C ALA A 229 -10.70 17.33 -24.36
N ARG A 230 -11.87 16.81 -24.79
CA ARG A 230 -12.27 16.77 -26.21
C ARG A 230 -12.72 18.13 -26.78
N ARG A 231 -12.95 19.14 -25.95
CA ARG A 231 -13.34 20.48 -26.35
C ARG A 231 -12.18 21.47 -26.51
N ARG A 232 -10.97 21.02 -26.21
CA ARG A 232 -9.71 21.74 -26.45
C ARG A 232 -9.02 21.18 -27.69
#